data_260819c08168ee95e5f0874236e8e35d
#
_entry.id   260819c08168ee95e5f0874236e8e35d
#
_cell.length_a   1.000
_cell.length_b   1.000
_cell.length_c   1.000
_cell.angle_alpha   90.00
_cell.angle_beta   90.00
_cell.angle_gamma   90.00
#
_symmetry.space_group_name_H-M   'P 1'
#
loop_
_entity.id
_entity.type
_entity.pdbx_description
1 polymer ?
#
loop_
_entity_poly.entity_id
_entity_poly.type
_entity_poly.pdbx_seq_one_letter_code
_entity_poly.pdbx_strand_id
1 'polypeptide(L)'
;KPTWNTDNAFWAPDMQYINGKYVLYYSYAKMNGTGQSHTCVVTADTPLGTYTSAYPKGAFLDSKKLLSNEEFGANCIDQFYYEEDGHKYLFYGSFTGIYVVELTDDGLAVKRDVDGNPVLKEKVCGNAFEGTNIYKKGNYYYLFASIGNCCASQNSTYEVVVGRSTSLLGPYVDKQGKKMLDNGWEPVVDGGDRTKWVGPGHNSVIIKDDAGTEWMIYHSYYYKEKGNKSTFAGRHGMLDRLQWTDDGWPYIKNYLPSESDLIPVFYK
;
A
#
# COMPACT_ATOMS: atom_id res chain seq x y z
N LYS A 1 -10.34 19.52 0.26
CA LYS A 1 -10.62 18.72 1.46
C LYS A 1 -12.09 18.37 1.48
N PRO A 2 -12.47 17.19 2.00
CA PRO A 2 -13.87 16.86 2.24
C PRO A 2 -14.52 17.89 3.15
N THR A 3 -15.78 18.23 2.87
CA THR A 3 -16.49 19.26 3.63
C THR A 3 -16.92 18.80 5.02
N TRP A 4 -17.00 17.50 5.24
CA TRP A 4 -17.44 16.88 6.49
C TRP A 4 -16.34 16.76 7.56
N ASN A 5 -15.07 17.01 7.20
CA ASN A 5 -13.95 17.04 8.16
C ASN A 5 -12.80 17.90 7.60
N THR A 6 -12.31 18.86 8.36
CA THR A 6 -11.27 19.82 7.93
C THR A 6 -9.91 19.58 8.59
N ASP A 7 -9.83 18.70 9.59
CA ASP A 7 -8.65 18.58 10.47
C ASP A 7 -7.68 17.46 10.05
N ASN A 8 -8.01 16.71 9.00
CA ASN A 8 -7.24 15.58 8.54
C ASN A 8 -6.34 15.93 7.34
N ALA A 9 -5.37 15.05 7.06
CA ALA A 9 -4.51 15.10 5.90
C ALA A 9 -4.81 13.96 4.91
N PHE A 10 -4.40 14.13 3.65
CA PHE A 10 -4.50 13.12 2.59
C PHE A 10 -3.25 12.24 2.59
N TRP A 11 -3.44 10.93 2.48
CA TRP A 11 -2.36 9.96 2.50
C TRP A 11 -2.64 8.82 1.53
N ALA A 12 -1.58 8.08 1.18
CA ALA A 12 -1.60 6.78 0.51
C ALA A 12 -2.66 6.65 -0.60
N PRO A 13 -2.53 7.38 -1.72
CA PRO A 13 -3.46 7.26 -2.84
C PRO A 13 -3.24 5.93 -3.59
N ASP A 14 -4.34 5.31 -4.02
CA ASP A 14 -4.35 4.20 -4.97
C ASP A 14 -5.33 4.52 -6.11
N MET A 15 -4.83 4.53 -7.35
CA MET A 15 -5.63 4.90 -8.53
C MET A 15 -5.82 3.71 -9.44
N GLN A 16 -7.08 3.45 -9.78
CA GLN A 16 -7.48 2.35 -10.65
C GLN A 16 -8.33 2.85 -11.82
N TYR A 17 -8.42 2.04 -12.88
CA TYR A 17 -9.34 2.28 -13.98
C TYR A 17 -10.43 1.23 -13.98
N ILE A 18 -11.64 1.62 -13.56
CA ILE A 18 -12.77 0.73 -13.32
C ILE A 18 -13.96 1.21 -14.14
N ASN A 19 -14.51 0.33 -15.00
CA ASN A 19 -15.71 0.61 -15.79
C ASN A 19 -15.65 1.95 -16.57
N GLY A 20 -14.49 2.27 -17.18
CA GLY A 20 -14.32 3.47 -17.98
C GLY A 20 -14.05 4.76 -17.20
N LYS A 21 -13.83 4.68 -15.89
CA LYS A 21 -13.48 5.81 -15.02
C LYS A 21 -12.17 5.58 -14.27
N TYR A 22 -11.43 6.63 -14.03
CA TYR A 22 -10.36 6.62 -13.05
C TYR A 22 -10.97 6.75 -11.66
N VAL A 23 -10.70 5.78 -10.81
CA VAL A 23 -11.17 5.71 -9.43
C VAL A 23 -9.95 5.92 -8.54
N LEU A 24 -9.98 6.96 -7.73
CA LEU A 24 -8.92 7.26 -6.77
C LEU A 24 -9.43 6.95 -5.36
N TYR A 25 -8.82 5.95 -4.75
CA TYR A 25 -8.93 5.70 -3.32
C TYR A 25 -7.85 6.47 -2.59
N TYR A 26 -8.14 7.03 -1.43
CA TYR A 26 -7.16 7.74 -0.62
C TYR A 26 -7.53 7.71 0.85
N SER A 27 -6.51 7.76 1.68
CA SER A 27 -6.68 7.86 3.13
C SER A 27 -6.92 9.31 3.54
N TYR A 28 -7.82 9.50 4.50
CA TYR A 28 -8.09 10.80 5.11
C TYR A 28 -8.13 10.66 6.63
N ALA A 29 -7.03 11.03 7.30
CA ALA A 29 -6.81 10.76 8.71
C ALA A 29 -5.94 11.83 9.39
N LYS A 30 -5.98 11.89 10.72
CA LYS A 30 -5.07 12.73 11.51
C LYS A 30 -3.65 12.16 11.56
N MET A 31 -2.65 13.04 11.55
CA MET A 31 -1.23 12.69 11.51
C MET A 31 -0.75 11.83 12.68
N ASN A 32 -1.41 11.80 13.81
CA ASN A 32 -0.93 11.15 15.04
C ASN A 32 -1.67 9.84 15.36
N GLY A 33 -2.41 9.29 14.41
CA GLY A 33 -3.15 8.03 14.61
C GLY A 33 -4.26 8.10 15.67
N THR A 34 -4.51 9.29 16.25
CA THR A 34 -5.58 9.50 17.22
C THR A 34 -6.77 10.17 16.55
N GLY A 35 -7.93 9.53 16.59
CA GLY A 35 -9.17 10.05 16.06
C GLY A 35 -9.69 9.26 14.87
N GLN A 36 -10.49 9.92 14.04
CA GLN A 36 -11.14 9.29 12.91
C GLN A 36 -10.17 9.05 11.75
N SER A 37 -10.20 7.85 11.21
CA SER A 37 -9.51 7.48 9.98
C SER A 37 -10.51 6.98 8.94
N HIS A 38 -10.29 7.34 7.69
CA HIS A 38 -11.20 7.03 6.60
C HIS A 38 -10.42 6.63 5.35
N THR A 39 -10.92 5.64 4.64
CA THR A 39 -10.66 5.49 3.21
C THR A 39 -11.77 6.20 2.46
N CYS A 40 -11.40 7.04 1.53
CA CYS A 40 -12.31 7.82 0.69
C CYS A 40 -12.14 7.42 -0.78
N VAL A 41 -13.17 7.70 -1.59
CA VAL A 41 -13.16 7.41 -3.02
C VAL A 41 -13.71 8.59 -3.82
N VAL A 42 -13.05 8.87 -4.96
CA VAL A 42 -13.51 9.83 -5.98
C VAL A 42 -13.25 9.27 -7.38
N THR A 43 -13.95 9.79 -8.37
CA THR A 43 -13.79 9.39 -9.77
C THR A 43 -13.45 10.55 -10.68
N ALA A 44 -12.78 10.25 -11.81
CA ALA A 44 -12.47 11.19 -12.86
C ALA A 44 -12.53 10.55 -14.25
N ASP A 45 -12.67 11.38 -15.28
CA ASP A 45 -12.63 10.93 -16.68
C ASP A 45 -11.20 10.80 -17.22
N THR A 46 -10.23 11.43 -16.56
CA THR A 46 -8.80 11.37 -16.94
C THR A 46 -7.92 11.25 -15.71
N PRO A 47 -6.73 10.62 -15.79
CA PRO A 47 -5.86 10.43 -14.63
C PRO A 47 -5.25 11.75 -14.12
N LEU A 48 -5.19 12.77 -14.96
CA LEU A 48 -4.66 14.10 -14.64
C LEU A 48 -5.75 15.16 -14.53
N GLY A 49 -7.01 14.78 -14.77
CA GLY A 49 -8.13 15.70 -14.84
C GLY A 49 -8.62 16.16 -13.47
N THR A 50 -9.46 17.20 -13.53
CA THR A 50 -10.27 17.58 -12.40
C THR A 50 -11.21 16.44 -12.05
N TYR A 51 -10.99 15.84 -10.94
CA TYR A 51 -11.85 14.80 -10.41
C TYR A 51 -13.22 15.41 -10.13
N THR A 52 -14.16 15.01 -10.93
CA THR A 52 -15.55 15.41 -11.08
C THR A 52 -15.85 16.78 -11.67
N SER A 53 -16.65 16.76 -12.72
CA SER A 53 -17.30 17.94 -13.32
C SER A 53 -18.29 18.64 -12.38
N ALA A 54 -18.72 17.98 -11.31
CA ALA A 54 -19.64 18.55 -10.33
C ALA A 54 -18.99 19.56 -9.38
N TYR A 55 -17.62 19.59 -9.33
CA TYR A 55 -16.90 20.42 -8.35
C TYR A 55 -15.75 21.18 -8.98
N PRO A 56 -16.04 22.32 -9.63
CA PRO A 56 -15.05 23.14 -10.32
C PRO A 56 -14.02 23.81 -9.39
N LYS A 57 -14.14 23.66 -8.07
CA LYS A 57 -13.25 24.28 -7.08
C LYS A 57 -12.33 23.30 -6.32
N GLY A 58 -12.28 22.05 -6.71
CA GLY A 58 -11.40 21.10 -6.05
C GLY A 58 -11.99 19.70 -5.94
N ALA A 59 -11.29 18.81 -6.47
CA ALA A 59 -11.69 17.45 -6.77
C ALA A 59 -12.15 16.59 -5.58
N PHE A 60 -11.94 17.02 -4.36
CA PHE A 60 -12.22 16.19 -3.20
C PHE A 60 -13.37 16.69 -2.31
N LEU A 61 -14.14 17.66 -2.78
CA LEU A 61 -15.15 18.30 -1.94
C LEU A 61 -16.32 17.40 -1.56
N ASP A 62 -16.65 16.38 -2.37
CA ASP A 62 -17.69 15.40 -2.08
C ASP A 62 -17.21 13.96 -2.27
N SER A 63 -15.99 13.72 -1.86
CA SER A 63 -15.50 12.36 -1.77
C SER A 63 -16.41 11.58 -0.82
N LYS A 64 -16.81 10.41 -1.27
CA LYS A 64 -17.54 9.49 -0.42
C LYS A 64 -16.59 8.86 0.60
N LYS A 65 -17.01 8.78 1.85
CA LYS A 65 -16.42 7.85 2.81
C LYS A 65 -16.71 6.44 2.32
N LEU A 66 -15.68 5.68 2.06
CA LEU A 66 -15.80 4.27 1.71
C LEU A 66 -15.68 3.40 2.95
N LEU A 67 -14.68 3.69 3.79
CA LEU A 67 -14.45 3.04 5.07
C LEU A 67 -14.25 4.08 6.16
N SER A 68 -14.64 3.74 7.39
CA SER A 68 -14.32 4.51 8.60
C SER A 68 -13.96 3.58 9.76
N ASN A 69 -13.06 4.00 10.61
CA ASN A 69 -12.71 3.22 11.80
C ASN A 69 -13.86 3.08 12.80
N GLU A 70 -14.84 3.96 12.76
CA GLU A 70 -16.07 3.85 13.55
C GLU A 70 -16.89 2.62 13.17
N GLU A 71 -16.99 2.32 11.86
CA GLU A 71 -17.76 1.19 11.35
C GLU A 71 -16.91 -0.09 11.23
N PHE A 72 -15.68 0.03 10.78
CA PHE A 72 -14.83 -1.12 10.45
C PHE A 72 -13.86 -1.51 11.56
N GLY A 73 -13.72 -0.71 12.61
CA GLY A 73 -12.97 -1.05 13.83
C GLY A 73 -11.45 -1.14 13.67
N ALA A 74 -10.92 -0.74 12.50
CA ALA A 74 -9.50 -0.75 12.17
C ALA A 74 -9.04 0.66 11.80
N ASN A 75 -7.73 0.88 11.71
CA ASN A 75 -7.20 2.10 11.12
C ASN A 75 -7.43 2.06 9.60
N CYS A 76 -8.45 2.76 9.11
CA CYS A 76 -8.94 2.69 7.73
C CYS A 76 -8.11 3.58 6.81
N ILE A 77 -6.81 3.29 6.71
CA ILE A 77 -5.87 3.96 5.80
C ILE A 77 -5.06 2.93 5.02
N ASP A 78 -4.19 3.39 4.12
CA ASP A 78 -3.26 2.58 3.34
C ASP A 78 -3.97 1.51 2.51
N GLN A 79 -5.03 1.92 1.85
CA GLN A 79 -5.84 1.03 1.05
C GLN A 79 -5.11 0.60 -0.22
N PHE A 80 -5.40 -0.63 -0.64
CA PHE A 80 -4.93 -1.25 -1.86
C PHE A 80 -6.06 -2.00 -2.54
N TYR A 81 -6.32 -1.66 -3.81
CA TYR A 81 -7.33 -2.32 -4.63
C TYR A 81 -6.77 -3.58 -5.32
N TYR A 82 -7.56 -4.63 -5.36
CA TYR A 82 -7.25 -5.84 -6.11
C TYR A 82 -8.50 -6.40 -6.79
N GLU A 83 -8.37 -6.84 -8.04
CA GLU A 83 -9.48 -7.45 -8.78
C GLU A 83 -9.09 -8.84 -9.27
N GLU A 84 -9.98 -9.81 -9.07
CA GLU A 84 -9.83 -11.17 -9.56
C GLU A 84 -11.20 -11.80 -9.81
N ASP A 85 -11.34 -12.49 -10.94
CA ASP A 85 -12.55 -13.22 -11.35
C ASP A 85 -13.85 -12.38 -11.29
N GLY A 86 -13.74 -11.08 -11.58
CA GLY A 86 -14.83 -10.12 -11.55
C GLY A 86 -15.20 -9.60 -10.15
N HIS A 87 -14.54 -10.08 -9.11
CA HIS A 87 -14.67 -9.58 -7.75
C HIS A 87 -13.66 -8.49 -7.47
N LYS A 88 -14.07 -7.44 -6.79
CA LYS A 88 -13.24 -6.29 -6.43
C LYS A 88 -13.02 -6.24 -4.93
N TYR A 89 -11.79 -6.18 -4.53
CA TYR A 89 -11.38 -6.20 -3.13
C TYR A 89 -10.63 -4.92 -2.77
N LEU A 90 -10.80 -4.48 -1.54
CA LEU A 90 -10.01 -3.40 -0.96
C LEU A 90 -9.36 -3.89 0.32
N PHE A 91 -8.04 -4.02 0.29
CA PHE A 91 -7.21 -4.24 1.47
C PHE A 91 -6.94 -2.91 2.14
N TYR A 92 -6.94 -2.86 3.46
CA TYR A 92 -6.71 -1.63 4.23
C TYR A 92 -6.23 -1.95 5.64
N GLY A 93 -5.56 -0.99 6.27
CA GLY A 93 -5.15 -1.08 7.66
C GLY A 93 -3.71 -0.66 7.90
N SER A 94 -3.44 -0.13 9.08
CA SER A 94 -2.12 0.32 9.51
C SER A 94 -1.99 0.07 11.01
N PHE A 95 -1.05 -0.79 11.42
CA PHE A 95 -0.69 -1.17 12.79
C PHE A 95 -1.84 -1.60 13.73
N THR A 96 -3.01 -1.87 13.17
CA THR A 96 -4.16 -2.44 13.88
C THR A 96 -4.61 -3.77 13.27
N GLY A 97 -3.88 -4.22 12.25
CA GLY A 97 -4.14 -5.33 11.37
C GLY A 97 -4.46 -4.86 9.96
N ILE A 98 -4.21 -5.74 8.99
CA ILE A 98 -4.67 -5.57 7.61
C ILE A 98 -5.96 -6.36 7.44
N TYR A 99 -6.95 -5.71 6.87
CA TYR A 99 -8.27 -6.25 6.59
C TYR A 99 -8.56 -6.19 5.09
N VAL A 100 -9.53 -6.97 4.65
CA VAL A 100 -10.06 -6.93 3.29
C VAL A 100 -11.57 -6.86 3.33
N VAL A 101 -12.14 -6.07 2.40
CA VAL A 101 -13.58 -6.02 2.10
C VAL A 101 -13.80 -6.25 0.61
N GLU A 102 -14.99 -6.76 0.24
CA GLU A 102 -15.42 -6.79 -1.15
C GLU A 102 -16.14 -5.48 -1.49
N LEU A 103 -15.86 -4.94 -2.67
CA LEU A 103 -16.49 -3.74 -3.20
C LEU A 103 -17.63 -4.10 -4.16
N THR A 104 -18.49 -3.13 -4.42
CA THR A 104 -19.48 -3.17 -5.50
C THR A 104 -18.78 -3.21 -6.87
N ASP A 105 -19.51 -3.60 -7.92
CA ASP A 105 -18.96 -3.77 -9.29
C ASP A 105 -18.39 -2.46 -9.89
N ASP A 106 -18.85 -1.32 -9.40
CA ASP A 106 -18.28 -0.01 -9.77
C ASP A 106 -17.09 0.41 -8.92
N GLY A 107 -16.74 -0.34 -7.86
CA GLY A 107 -15.65 -0.04 -6.94
C GLY A 107 -15.94 1.13 -5.98
N LEU A 108 -17.15 1.66 -5.93
CA LEU A 108 -17.46 2.91 -5.23
C LEU A 108 -18.12 2.74 -3.86
N ALA A 109 -18.39 1.49 -3.47
CA ALA A 109 -18.98 1.16 -2.16
C ALA A 109 -18.52 -0.22 -1.69
N VAL A 110 -18.60 -0.47 -0.38
CA VAL A 110 -18.49 -1.82 0.18
C VAL A 110 -19.73 -2.61 -0.20
N LYS A 111 -19.54 -3.80 -0.73
CA LYS A 111 -20.64 -4.72 -1.07
C LYS A 111 -21.28 -5.25 0.20
N ARG A 112 -22.61 -5.15 0.29
CA ARG A 112 -23.37 -5.50 1.48
C ARG A 112 -24.45 -6.53 1.15
N ASP A 113 -24.79 -7.34 2.15
CA ASP A 113 -25.93 -8.25 2.12
C ASP A 113 -27.27 -7.50 2.33
N VAL A 114 -28.36 -8.24 2.38
CA VAL A 114 -29.72 -7.70 2.54
C VAL A 114 -29.94 -7.04 3.91
N ASP A 115 -29.14 -7.39 4.91
CA ASP A 115 -29.18 -6.85 6.27
C ASP A 115 -28.25 -5.63 6.43
N GLY A 116 -27.52 -5.27 5.36
CA GLY A 116 -26.59 -4.15 5.35
C GLY A 116 -25.19 -4.46 5.87
N ASN A 117 -24.86 -5.72 6.16
CA ASN A 117 -23.52 -6.11 6.59
C ASN A 117 -22.58 -6.27 5.38
N PRO A 118 -21.29 -5.98 5.51
CA PRO A 118 -20.31 -6.32 4.48
C PRO A 118 -20.36 -7.82 4.15
N VAL A 119 -20.49 -8.18 2.85
CA VAL A 119 -20.48 -9.59 2.41
C VAL A 119 -19.14 -10.26 2.67
N LEU A 120 -18.08 -9.47 2.76
CA LEU A 120 -16.73 -9.88 3.17
C LEU A 120 -16.13 -8.79 4.06
N LYS A 121 -15.61 -9.19 5.21
CA LYS A 121 -14.74 -8.40 6.09
C LYS A 121 -13.86 -9.36 6.85
N GLU A 122 -12.62 -9.53 6.41
CA GLU A 122 -11.68 -10.47 7.02
C GLU A 122 -10.37 -9.78 7.40
N LYS A 123 -9.74 -10.25 8.46
CA LYS A 123 -8.40 -9.86 8.88
C LYS A 123 -7.40 -10.82 8.26
N VAL A 124 -6.44 -10.29 7.49
CA VAL A 124 -5.43 -11.09 6.78
C VAL A 124 -4.02 -10.97 7.37
N CYS A 125 -3.71 -9.86 8.10
CA CYS A 125 -2.45 -9.71 8.81
C CYS A 125 -2.64 -9.20 10.23
N GLY A 126 -1.65 -9.47 11.09
CA GLY A 126 -1.55 -8.94 12.45
C GLY A 126 -1.31 -7.43 12.50
N ASN A 127 -0.96 -6.94 13.68
CA ASN A 127 -0.85 -5.50 13.95
C ASN A 127 0.55 -4.91 13.74
N ALA A 128 1.49 -5.68 13.18
CA ALA A 128 2.83 -5.18 12.87
C ALA A 128 2.90 -4.44 11.51
N PHE A 129 1.87 -4.50 10.69
CA PHE A 129 1.91 -4.19 9.26
C PHE A 129 1.09 -2.95 8.88
N GLU A 130 1.56 -2.28 7.81
CA GLU A 130 0.82 -1.28 7.04
C GLU A 130 1.26 -1.29 5.57
N GLY A 131 0.67 -0.44 4.72
CA GLY A 131 1.12 -0.22 3.34
C GLY A 131 1.02 -1.47 2.47
N THR A 132 -0.12 -2.15 2.52
CA THR A 132 -0.34 -3.45 1.87
C THR A 132 -0.36 -3.35 0.35
N ASN A 133 0.24 -4.35 -0.30
CA ASN A 133 0.19 -4.57 -1.74
C ASN A 133 0.14 -6.07 -2.06
N ILE A 134 -0.67 -6.49 -3.02
CA ILE A 134 -0.76 -7.89 -3.45
C ILE A 134 -0.17 -8.07 -4.84
N TYR A 135 0.69 -9.06 -5.00
CA TYR A 135 1.21 -9.49 -6.30
C TYR A 135 1.02 -10.99 -6.49
N LYS A 136 0.38 -11.38 -7.61
CA LYS A 136 0.20 -12.78 -7.96
C LYS A 136 1.34 -13.24 -8.88
N LYS A 137 2.01 -14.32 -8.49
CA LYS A 137 3.03 -14.98 -9.33
C LYS A 137 2.90 -16.49 -9.23
N GLY A 138 2.68 -17.11 -10.39
CA GLY A 138 2.38 -18.56 -10.42
C GLY A 138 1.13 -18.88 -9.59
N ASN A 139 1.28 -19.84 -8.69
CA ASN A 139 0.19 -20.28 -7.83
C ASN A 139 0.11 -19.51 -6.49
N TYR A 140 0.91 -18.46 -6.31
CA TYR A 140 0.99 -17.75 -5.05
C TYR A 140 0.55 -16.30 -5.18
N TYR A 141 -0.15 -15.83 -4.16
CA TYR A 141 -0.34 -14.42 -3.85
C TYR A 141 0.72 -14.02 -2.83
N TYR A 142 1.42 -12.95 -3.12
CA TYR A 142 2.43 -12.35 -2.25
C TYR A 142 1.85 -11.08 -1.67
N LEU A 143 1.65 -11.06 -0.37
CA LEU A 143 1.22 -9.85 0.35
C LEU A 143 2.48 -9.14 0.83
N PHE A 144 2.83 -8.05 0.15
CA PHE A 144 3.83 -7.11 0.60
C PHE A 144 3.21 -6.16 1.62
N ALA A 145 3.97 -5.82 2.63
CA ALA A 145 3.58 -4.85 3.64
C ALA A 145 4.82 -4.18 4.23
N SER A 146 4.61 -3.17 5.03
CA SER A 146 5.71 -2.51 5.73
C SER A 146 5.57 -2.68 7.23
N ILE A 147 6.71 -2.79 7.92
CA ILE A 147 6.82 -2.85 9.38
C ILE A 147 7.73 -1.73 9.89
N GLY A 148 7.73 -1.49 11.18
CA GLY A 148 8.61 -0.50 11.81
C GLY A 148 8.08 0.93 11.73
N ASN A 149 8.94 1.91 11.93
CA ASN A 149 8.58 3.32 11.97
C ASN A 149 8.95 4.03 10.67
N CYS A 150 7.94 4.49 9.92
CA CYS A 150 8.10 5.15 8.62
C CYS A 150 8.65 6.57 8.69
N CYS A 151 8.43 7.28 9.78
CA CYS A 151 8.37 8.74 9.75
C CYS A 151 9.37 9.42 10.71
N ALA A 152 10.45 8.73 11.08
CA ALA A 152 11.49 9.21 11.99
C ALA A 152 12.76 9.72 11.26
N SER A 153 12.67 10.08 9.98
CA SER A 153 13.80 10.51 9.17
C SER A 153 14.93 9.48 9.20
N GLN A 154 16.16 9.89 9.52
CA GLN A 154 17.30 8.98 9.64
C GLN A 154 17.18 7.93 10.77
N ASN A 155 16.20 8.08 11.66
CA ASN A 155 15.91 7.11 12.72
C ASN A 155 14.78 6.16 12.33
N SER A 156 14.27 6.24 11.10
CA SER A 156 13.26 5.32 10.59
C SER A 156 13.78 3.89 10.61
N THR A 157 12.91 2.98 11.02
CA THR A 157 13.16 1.53 11.04
C THR A 157 12.21 0.80 10.11
N TYR A 158 11.68 1.51 9.12
CA TYR A 158 10.72 0.99 8.16
C TYR A 158 11.39 -0.04 7.25
N GLU A 159 10.68 -1.09 6.90
CA GLU A 159 11.14 -2.18 6.06
C GLU A 159 9.97 -2.71 5.23
N VAL A 160 10.24 -3.14 3.98
CA VAL A 160 9.27 -3.92 3.21
C VAL A 160 9.45 -5.39 3.49
N VAL A 161 8.36 -6.03 3.85
CA VAL A 161 8.29 -7.45 4.18
C VAL A 161 7.21 -8.14 3.35
N VAL A 162 7.21 -9.48 3.34
CA VAL A 162 6.28 -10.26 2.54
C VAL A 162 5.86 -11.56 3.25
N GLY A 163 4.62 -11.97 2.99
CA GLY A 163 4.15 -13.33 3.18
C GLY A 163 3.51 -13.85 1.91
N ARG A 164 3.34 -15.16 1.76
CA ARG A 164 2.67 -15.75 0.61
C ARG A 164 1.56 -16.72 0.98
N SER A 165 0.59 -16.86 0.08
CA SER A 165 -0.54 -17.79 0.21
C SER A 165 -0.92 -18.34 -1.17
N THR A 166 -1.58 -19.47 -1.21
CA THR A 166 -2.25 -19.98 -2.42
C THR A 166 -3.68 -19.45 -2.59
N SER A 167 -4.17 -18.67 -1.64
CA SER A 167 -5.46 -18.00 -1.66
C SER A 167 -5.29 -16.50 -1.48
N LEU A 168 -6.06 -15.69 -2.21
CA LEU A 168 -6.06 -14.23 -2.09
C LEU A 168 -6.38 -13.75 -0.67
N LEU A 169 -7.26 -14.45 0.02
CA LEU A 169 -7.69 -14.10 1.39
C LEU A 169 -6.79 -14.73 2.47
N GLY A 170 -5.70 -15.42 2.06
CA GLY A 170 -4.76 -16.01 3.00
C GLY A 170 -5.11 -17.46 3.39
N PRO A 171 -4.53 -18.01 4.48
CA PRO A 171 -3.55 -17.33 5.32
C PRO A 171 -2.20 -17.12 4.60
N TYR A 172 -1.65 -15.92 4.72
CA TYR A 172 -0.30 -15.62 4.26
C TYR A 172 0.70 -16.10 5.32
N VAL A 173 1.78 -16.73 4.89
CA VAL A 173 2.81 -17.30 5.77
C VAL A 173 4.21 -16.88 5.34
N ASP A 174 5.16 -16.92 6.28
CA ASP A 174 6.60 -16.85 6.02
C ASP A 174 7.19 -18.21 5.59
N LYS A 175 8.52 -18.30 5.42
CA LYS A 175 9.23 -19.54 5.05
C LYS A 175 9.09 -20.65 6.09
N GLN A 176 8.90 -20.32 7.34
CA GLN A 176 8.74 -21.25 8.46
C GLN A 176 7.29 -21.67 8.68
N GLY A 177 6.36 -21.10 7.90
CA GLY A 177 4.92 -21.36 8.02
C GLY A 177 4.22 -20.52 9.08
N LYS A 178 4.90 -19.53 9.69
CA LYS A 178 4.28 -18.62 10.63
C LYS A 178 3.38 -17.65 9.87
N LYS A 179 2.15 -17.48 10.34
CA LYS A 179 1.16 -16.63 9.67
C LYS A 179 1.45 -15.14 9.85
N MET A 180 1.17 -14.33 8.81
CA MET A 180 1.16 -12.88 8.95
C MET A 180 0.11 -12.39 9.97
N LEU A 181 -0.96 -13.14 10.18
CA LEU A 181 -1.90 -12.92 11.29
C LEU A 181 -1.21 -12.92 12.66
N ASP A 182 -0.16 -13.72 12.81
CA ASP A 182 0.68 -13.86 14.00
C ASP A 182 1.99 -13.07 13.88
N ASN A 183 2.02 -12.07 12.99
CA ASN A 183 3.17 -11.24 12.67
C ASN A 183 4.39 -12.06 12.18
N GLY A 184 4.19 -13.11 11.37
CA GLY A 184 5.22 -13.80 10.58
C GLY A 184 5.48 -13.06 9.27
N TRP A 185 6.73 -13.01 8.80
CA TRP A 185 7.10 -12.33 7.56
C TRP A 185 8.51 -12.69 7.10
N GLU A 186 8.81 -12.47 5.80
CA GLU A 186 10.14 -12.51 5.21
C GLU A 186 10.59 -11.11 4.76
N PRO A 187 11.87 -10.74 4.89
CA PRO A 187 12.34 -9.44 4.43
C PRO A 187 12.36 -9.37 2.90
N VAL A 188 12.09 -8.18 2.35
CA VAL A 188 12.23 -7.84 0.93
C VAL A 188 13.31 -6.79 0.74
N VAL A 189 13.23 -5.70 1.48
CA VAL A 189 14.26 -4.65 1.55
C VAL A 189 14.23 -4.00 2.92
N ASP A 190 15.40 -3.82 3.50
CA ASP A 190 15.61 -3.14 4.76
C ASP A 190 16.67 -2.02 4.62
N GLY A 191 16.95 -1.30 5.66
CA GLY A 191 17.98 -0.26 5.68
C GLY A 191 19.40 -0.79 5.86
N GLY A 192 19.57 -2.12 5.92
CA GLY A 192 20.87 -2.76 6.13
C GLY A 192 21.62 -2.21 7.35
N ASP A 193 22.88 -1.87 7.17
CA ASP A 193 23.71 -1.26 8.20
C ASP A 193 23.41 0.24 8.45
N ARG A 194 22.43 0.80 7.73
CA ARG A 194 22.01 2.21 7.83
C ARG A 194 23.11 3.20 7.45
N THR A 195 23.98 2.83 6.52
CA THR A 195 25.10 3.70 6.09
C THR A 195 24.66 4.76 5.10
N LYS A 196 23.72 4.46 4.22
CA LYS A 196 23.28 5.37 3.17
C LYS A 196 21.77 5.55 3.07
N TRP A 197 21.01 4.46 3.11
CA TRP A 197 19.57 4.47 3.04
C TRP A 197 18.98 3.88 4.32
N VAL A 198 17.89 4.49 4.81
CA VAL A 198 17.18 4.02 5.99
C VAL A 198 15.68 4.09 5.79
N GLY A 199 14.98 3.17 6.43
CA GLY A 199 13.53 3.15 6.44
C GLY A 199 12.90 2.97 5.06
N PRO A 200 13.34 2.01 4.22
CA PRO A 200 12.66 1.69 2.97
C PRO A 200 11.29 1.10 3.26
N GLY A 201 10.26 1.58 2.58
CA GLY A 201 8.92 1.04 2.85
C GLY A 201 7.83 1.59 1.95
N HIS A 202 6.61 1.15 2.24
CA HIS A 202 5.37 1.53 1.57
C HIS A 202 5.49 1.43 0.05
N ASN A 203 5.75 0.19 -0.41
CA ASN A 203 5.89 -0.07 -1.83
C ASN A 203 4.56 0.09 -2.58
N SER A 204 4.65 0.52 -3.83
CA SER A 204 3.54 0.49 -4.79
C SER A 204 3.40 -0.90 -5.41
N VAL A 205 2.49 -1.03 -6.39
CA VAL A 205 2.33 -2.25 -7.19
C VAL A 205 3.67 -2.69 -7.79
N ILE A 206 3.85 -4.00 -7.90
CA ILE A 206 4.98 -4.56 -8.65
C ILE A 206 4.71 -4.35 -10.13
N ILE A 207 5.63 -3.68 -10.81
CA ILE A 207 5.55 -3.39 -12.23
C ILE A 207 6.36 -4.43 -12.98
N LYS A 208 5.77 -5.05 -14.00
CA LYS A 208 6.50 -5.90 -14.93
C LYS A 208 6.72 -5.12 -16.23
N ASP A 209 7.98 -4.94 -16.62
CA ASP A 209 8.33 -4.28 -17.87
C ASP A 209 8.19 -5.21 -19.09
N ASP A 210 8.34 -4.65 -20.29
CA ASP A 210 8.19 -5.41 -21.54
C ASP A 210 9.35 -6.40 -21.78
N ALA A 211 10.45 -6.27 -21.07
CA ALA A 211 11.53 -7.25 -21.03
C ALA A 211 11.25 -8.41 -20.05
N GLY A 212 10.13 -8.33 -19.30
CA GLY A 212 9.73 -9.33 -18.32
C GLY A 212 10.36 -9.16 -16.96
N THR A 213 11.11 -8.08 -16.72
CA THR A 213 11.69 -7.75 -15.42
C THR A 213 10.65 -7.17 -14.49
N GLU A 214 10.65 -7.61 -13.25
CA GLU A 214 9.75 -7.12 -12.20
C GLU A 214 10.44 -6.04 -11.38
N TRP A 215 9.73 -4.95 -11.12
CA TRP A 215 10.24 -3.75 -10.45
C TRP A 215 9.36 -3.37 -9.28
N MET A 216 9.98 -2.90 -8.21
CA MET A 216 9.31 -2.37 -7.04
C MET A 216 9.64 -0.89 -6.86
N ILE A 217 8.60 -0.04 -6.75
CA ILE A 217 8.73 1.36 -6.35
C ILE A 217 8.39 1.44 -4.87
N TYR A 218 9.23 2.12 -4.11
CA TYR A 218 9.03 2.34 -2.68
C TYR A 218 9.72 3.64 -2.26
N HIS A 219 9.66 4.03 -1.01
CA HIS A 219 10.43 5.19 -0.55
C HIS A 219 11.53 4.79 0.43
N SER A 220 12.57 5.62 0.55
CA SER A 220 13.59 5.51 1.58
C SER A 220 14.12 6.90 1.94
N TYR A 221 14.68 7.04 3.13
CA TYR A 221 15.41 8.25 3.52
C TYR A 221 16.88 8.10 3.21
N TYR A 222 17.49 9.18 2.69
CA TYR A 222 18.94 9.23 2.54
C TYR A 222 19.59 9.50 3.89
N TYR A 223 20.46 8.58 4.32
CA TYR A 223 21.26 8.73 5.52
C TYR A 223 22.53 9.50 5.20
N LYS A 224 22.73 10.66 5.81
CA LYS A 224 23.93 11.45 5.65
C LYS A 224 24.80 11.36 6.90
N GLU A 225 26.10 11.12 6.72
CA GLU A 225 27.04 10.93 7.80
C GLU A 225 26.96 11.97 8.91
N LYS A 226 27.20 11.50 10.14
CA LYS A 226 27.22 12.28 11.38
C LYS A 226 28.25 13.42 11.28
N GLY A 227 27.81 14.66 11.38
CA GLY A 227 28.67 15.85 11.36
C GLY A 227 28.41 16.80 10.20
N ASN A 228 27.76 16.40 9.16
CA ASN A 228 27.34 17.30 8.10
C ASN A 228 25.97 17.90 8.47
N LYS A 229 25.94 19.19 8.78
CA LYS A 229 24.74 19.97 9.14
C LYS A 229 23.73 20.12 7.98
N SER A 230 24.02 19.53 6.81
CA SER A 230 23.03 19.54 5.75
C SER A 230 21.89 18.61 6.14
N THR A 231 20.79 19.21 6.29
CA THR A 231 19.49 18.64 6.48
C THR A 231 19.33 17.35 5.68
N PHE A 232 18.90 16.34 6.36
CA PHE A 232 18.41 15.12 5.78
C PHE A 232 17.43 15.45 4.64
N ALA A 233 17.75 15.02 3.44
CA ALA A 233 17.06 15.49 2.22
C ALA A 233 15.68 14.86 2.02
N GLY A 234 14.97 14.49 3.09
CA GLY A 234 13.62 13.95 3.00
C GLY A 234 13.57 12.51 2.48
N ARG A 235 12.38 12.10 2.06
CA ARG A 235 12.14 10.80 1.44
C ARG A 235 12.45 10.86 -0.05
N HIS A 236 13.05 9.79 -0.55
CA HIS A 236 13.31 9.57 -1.97
C HIS A 236 12.45 8.44 -2.50
N GLY A 237 11.97 8.57 -3.73
CA GLY A 237 11.39 7.45 -4.47
C GLY A 237 12.53 6.55 -4.95
N MET A 238 12.41 5.27 -4.64
CA MET A 238 13.34 4.22 -5.04
C MET A 238 12.67 3.36 -6.09
N LEU A 239 13.46 2.85 -7.04
CA LEU A 239 13.03 1.92 -8.06
C LEU A 239 14.08 0.83 -8.18
N ASP A 240 13.73 -0.39 -7.77
CA ASP A 240 14.65 -1.52 -7.78
C ASP A 240 14.03 -2.75 -8.45
N ARG A 241 14.89 -3.58 -9.03
CA ARG A 241 14.49 -4.87 -9.58
C ARG A 241 14.14 -5.83 -8.46
N LEU A 242 12.93 -6.37 -8.52
CA LEU A 242 12.50 -7.44 -7.65
C LEU A 242 13.10 -8.76 -8.16
N GLN A 243 13.92 -9.40 -7.34
CA GLN A 243 14.53 -10.70 -7.60
C GLN A 243 13.79 -11.80 -6.84
N TRP A 244 14.03 -13.04 -7.23
CA TRP A 244 13.37 -14.19 -6.65
C TRP A 244 14.40 -15.26 -6.30
N THR A 245 14.27 -15.82 -5.13
CA THR A 245 15.04 -17.02 -4.73
C THR A 245 14.54 -18.24 -5.47
N ASP A 246 15.32 -19.32 -5.49
CA ASP A 246 14.94 -20.58 -6.15
C ASP A 246 13.66 -21.20 -5.56
N ASP A 247 13.38 -20.95 -4.28
CA ASP A 247 12.16 -21.36 -3.59
C ASP A 247 11.01 -20.34 -3.69
N GLY A 248 11.19 -19.31 -4.56
CA GLY A 248 10.16 -18.39 -4.98
C GLY A 248 9.83 -17.26 -3.99
N TRP A 249 10.79 -16.72 -3.26
CA TRP A 249 10.60 -15.55 -2.41
C TRP A 249 11.21 -14.30 -3.04
N PRO A 250 10.48 -13.17 -2.98
CA PRO A 250 10.96 -11.92 -3.55
C PRO A 250 11.96 -11.22 -2.63
N TYR A 251 12.95 -10.54 -3.22
CA TYR A 251 13.90 -9.71 -2.50
C TYR A 251 14.52 -8.64 -3.41
N ILE A 252 14.94 -7.54 -2.84
CA ILE A 252 15.83 -6.57 -3.48
C ILE A 252 17.27 -7.01 -3.20
N LYS A 253 18.16 -6.85 -4.20
CA LYS A 253 19.54 -7.29 -4.12
C LYS A 253 20.21 -6.85 -2.81
N ASN A 254 20.79 -7.79 -2.09
CA ASN A 254 21.42 -7.60 -0.78
C ASN A 254 20.47 -7.06 0.31
N TYR A 255 19.16 -7.06 0.06
CA TYR A 255 18.13 -6.45 0.92
C TYR A 255 18.33 -4.93 1.14
N LEU A 256 19.03 -4.25 0.24
CA LEU A 256 19.35 -2.84 0.35
C LEU A 256 18.80 -2.04 -0.85
N PRO A 257 18.32 -0.81 -0.63
CA PRO A 257 18.02 0.11 -1.72
C PRO A 257 19.24 0.32 -2.60
N SER A 258 19.10 0.22 -3.92
CA SER A 258 20.19 0.43 -4.84
C SER A 258 20.55 1.91 -4.99
N GLU A 259 21.79 2.17 -5.39
CA GLU A 259 22.24 3.51 -5.77
C GLU A 259 22.07 3.77 -7.26
N SER A 260 22.08 2.71 -8.03
CA SER A 260 21.85 2.71 -9.47
C SER A 260 21.41 1.32 -9.89
N ASP A 261 20.44 1.25 -10.76
CA ASP A 261 20.02 0.03 -11.42
C ASP A 261 19.73 0.34 -12.90
N LEU A 262 19.43 -0.70 -13.66
CA LEU A 262 18.90 -0.54 -15.00
C LEU A 262 17.55 0.17 -14.92
N ILE A 263 17.14 0.79 -16.00
CA ILE A 263 15.81 1.38 -16.11
C ILE A 263 14.83 0.34 -16.68
N PRO A 264 13.55 0.37 -16.29
CA PRO A 264 12.51 -0.46 -16.92
C PRO A 264 12.42 -0.21 -18.43
N VAL A 265 12.15 -1.26 -19.18
CA VAL A 265 12.01 -1.22 -20.63
C VAL A 265 10.54 -1.25 -21.00
N PHE A 266 10.04 -0.17 -21.61
CA PHE A 266 8.70 -0.12 -22.16
C PHE A 266 8.76 0.21 -23.65
N TYR A 267 8.21 -0.68 -24.49
CA TYR A 267 8.10 -0.45 -25.92
C TYR A 267 6.88 0.43 -26.22
N LYS A 268 7.03 1.34 -27.18
CA LYS A 268 5.93 2.22 -27.62
C LYS A 268 4.96 1.51 -28.54
#